data_9717c3920593c36dba781f85b86baf77
#
_entry.id   9717c3920593c36dba781f85b86baf77
#
_cell.length_a   1.000
_cell.length_b   1.000
_cell.length_c   1.000
_cell.angle_alpha   90.00
_cell.angle_beta   90.00
_cell.angle_gamma   90.00
#
_symmetry.space_group_name_H-M   'P 1'
#
loop_
_entity.id
_entity.type
_entity.pdbx_description
1 polymer ?
#
loop_
_entity_poly.entity_id
_entity_poly.type
_entity_poly.pdbx_seq_one_letter_code
_entity_poly.pdbx_strand_id
1 'polypeptide(L)'
;SDVIAAMAQTRNVMPQLHMPLQSGSDRVLQAMCRSYRSDRYLGIIDRVRAAMPDAAITTDIIVGFPGESDEDFEQTLDVVRAARFSSAFTFQYSKRPGTPAAEMPDQVPHAIVTERYQRLVALVNEIAWQENQKQQGRTLEVLIAEGEGRKDEQTERLSGRAPDNRLVHVAVDP
;
A
#
# COMPACT_ATOMS: atom_id res chain seq x y z
N SER A 1 -17.58 -8.93 -6.25
CA SER A 1 -18.67 -7.96 -6.37
C SER A 1 -19.44 -7.82 -5.07
N ASP A 2 -19.81 -8.89 -4.41
CA ASP A 2 -20.64 -8.86 -3.20
C ASP A 2 -19.91 -8.25 -2.01
N VAL A 3 -18.60 -8.49 -1.86
CA VAL A 3 -17.80 -7.91 -0.78
C VAL A 3 -17.74 -6.39 -0.88
N ILE A 4 -17.52 -5.83 -2.08
CA ILE A 4 -17.46 -4.37 -2.28
C ILE A 4 -18.83 -3.75 -1.96
N ALA A 5 -19.90 -4.35 -2.42
CA ALA A 5 -21.26 -3.88 -2.14
C ALA A 5 -21.58 -3.98 -0.64
N ALA A 6 -21.21 -5.09 0.01
CA ALA A 6 -21.40 -5.26 1.45
C ALA A 6 -20.62 -4.22 2.27
N MET A 7 -19.36 -3.94 1.90
CA MET A 7 -18.58 -2.89 2.55
C MET A 7 -19.21 -1.51 2.38
N ALA A 8 -19.64 -1.17 1.15
CA ALA A 8 -20.22 0.13 0.84
C ALA A 8 -21.58 0.37 1.56
N GLN A 9 -22.34 -0.70 1.83
CA GLN A 9 -23.70 -0.61 2.42
C GLN A 9 -23.71 -0.79 3.94
N THR A 10 -22.59 -1.27 4.53
CA THR A 10 -22.55 -1.60 5.96
C THR A 10 -21.86 -0.47 6.73
N ARG A 11 -22.66 0.30 7.48
CA ARG A 11 -22.19 1.48 8.25
C ARG A 11 -21.00 1.21 9.18
N ASN A 12 -20.92 0.01 9.76
CA ASN A 12 -19.89 -0.33 10.75
C ASN A 12 -18.64 -0.95 10.12
N VAL A 13 -18.56 -0.99 8.79
CA VAL A 13 -17.38 -1.44 8.07
C VAL A 13 -16.58 -0.20 7.63
N MET A 14 -15.30 -0.17 8.01
CA MET A 14 -14.41 0.92 7.62
C MET A 14 -14.22 0.95 6.10
N PRO A 15 -14.20 2.14 5.47
CA PRO A 15 -13.88 2.28 4.05
C PRO A 15 -12.37 2.15 3.82
N GLN A 16 -11.82 1.01 4.20
CA GLN A 16 -10.40 0.70 4.07
C GLN A 16 -10.24 -0.73 3.58
N LEU A 17 -9.40 -0.93 2.56
CA LEU A 17 -9.14 -2.23 1.97
C LEU A 17 -7.64 -2.47 1.85
N HIS A 18 -7.17 -3.56 2.48
CA HIS A 18 -5.80 -4.01 2.28
C HIS A 18 -5.76 -5.09 1.19
N MET A 19 -5.09 -4.77 0.08
CA MET A 19 -4.99 -5.65 -1.09
C MET A 19 -3.52 -5.81 -1.50
N PRO A 20 -2.84 -6.90 -1.08
CA PRO A 20 -1.45 -7.12 -1.45
C PRO A 20 -1.28 -7.26 -2.97
N LEU A 21 -0.49 -6.34 -3.57
CA LEU A 21 -0.14 -6.36 -4.99
C LEU A 21 1.03 -7.31 -5.26
N GLN A 22 2.02 -7.31 -4.39
CA GLN A 22 3.30 -8.01 -4.46
C GLN A 22 4.22 -7.48 -5.58
N SER A 23 3.78 -7.42 -6.83
CA SER A 23 4.47 -6.87 -8.00
C SER A 23 3.46 -6.33 -9.01
N GLY A 24 3.83 -5.33 -9.77
CA GLY A 24 3.04 -4.83 -10.90
C GLY A 24 3.30 -5.57 -12.22
N SER A 25 4.34 -6.41 -12.28
CA SER A 25 4.65 -7.23 -13.45
C SER A 25 3.88 -8.55 -13.42
N ASP A 26 3.13 -8.83 -14.48
CA ASP A 26 2.40 -10.09 -14.64
C ASP A 26 3.34 -11.29 -14.69
N ARG A 27 4.53 -11.12 -15.25
CA ARG A 27 5.56 -12.14 -15.31
C ARG A 27 6.07 -12.50 -13.92
N VAL A 28 6.37 -11.47 -13.10
CA VAL A 28 6.82 -11.66 -11.72
C VAL A 28 5.69 -12.24 -10.86
N LEU A 29 4.45 -11.76 -11.02
CA LEU A 29 3.29 -12.32 -10.33
C LEU A 29 3.11 -13.82 -10.64
N GLN A 30 3.30 -14.21 -11.89
CA GLN A 30 3.27 -15.62 -12.27
C GLN A 30 4.38 -16.43 -11.60
N ALA A 31 5.62 -15.89 -11.56
CA ALA A 31 6.75 -16.52 -10.89
C ALA A 31 6.53 -16.63 -9.36
N MET A 32 5.81 -15.67 -8.76
CA MET A 32 5.36 -15.72 -7.37
C MET A 32 4.13 -16.64 -7.15
N CYS A 33 3.66 -17.38 -8.17
CA CYS A 33 2.46 -18.23 -8.13
C CYS A 33 1.19 -17.45 -7.76
N ARG A 34 1.07 -16.18 -8.16
CA ARG A 34 -0.14 -15.37 -7.95
C ARG A 34 -1.17 -15.63 -9.08
N SER A 35 -2.43 -15.81 -8.69
CA SER A 35 -3.52 -16.13 -9.64
C SER A 35 -4.10 -14.91 -10.35
N TYR A 36 -3.79 -13.70 -9.90
CA TYR A 36 -4.24 -12.44 -10.49
C TYR A 36 -3.17 -11.81 -11.37
N ARG A 37 -3.58 -10.82 -12.16
CA ARG A 37 -2.74 -9.99 -13.03
C ARG A 37 -3.03 -8.51 -12.74
N SER A 38 -2.14 -7.64 -13.18
CA SER A 38 -2.16 -6.20 -12.91
C SER A 38 -3.46 -5.54 -13.36
N ASP A 39 -3.96 -5.83 -14.55
CA ASP A 39 -5.22 -5.28 -15.07
C ASP A 39 -6.42 -5.65 -14.20
N ARG A 40 -6.51 -6.92 -13.80
CA ARG A 40 -7.57 -7.38 -12.93
C ARG A 40 -7.49 -6.73 -11.56
N TYR A 41 -6.29 -6.55 -11.05
CA TYR A 41 -6.04 -5.90 -9.77
C TYR A 41 -6.49 -4.43 -9.81
N LEU A 42 -6.09 -3.66 -10.82
CA LEU A 42 -6.51 -2.28 -11.03
C LEU A 42 -8.03 -2.18 -11.23
N GLY A 43 -8.63 -3.07 -12.00
CA GLY A 43 -10.08 -3.11 -12.18
C GLY A 43 -10.87 -3.40 -10.88
N ILE A 44 -10.27 -4.06 -9.88
CA ILE A 44 -10.88 -4.18 -8.55
C ILE A 44 -10.81 -2.84 -7.82
N ILE A 45 -9.67 -2.14 -7.86
CA ILE A 45 -9.49 -0.81 -7.27
C ILE A 45 -10.51 0.19 -7.82
N ASP A 46 -10.69 0.21 -9.14
CA ASP A 46 -11.66 1.09 -9.80
C ASP A 46 -13.09 0.83 -9.30
N ARG A 47 -13.47 -0.43 -9.16
CA ARG A 47 -14.79 -0.79 -8.60
C ARG A 47 -14.94 -0.41 -7.13
N VAL A 48 -13.88 -0.55 -6.33
CA VAL A 48 -13.89 -0.10 -4.92
C VAL A 48 -14.12 1.40 -4.86
N ARG A 49 -13.39 2.19 -5.65
CA ARG A 49 -13.52 3.64 -5.69
C ARG A 49 -14.86 4.12 -6.24
N ALA A 50 -15.40 3.41 -7.22
CA ALA A 50 -16.75 3.71 -7.73
C ALA A 50 -17.83 3.49 -6.67
N ALA A 51 -17.68 2.48 -5.81
CA ALA A 51 -18.64 2.19 -4.74
C ALA A 51 -18.37 3.01 -3.46
N MET A 52 -17.11 3.33 -3.18
CA MET A 52 -16.64 4.02 -1.98
C MET A 52 -15.53 5.03 -2.37
N PRO A 53 -15.87 6.24 -2.84
CA PRO A 53 -14.89 7.20 -3.36
C PRO A 53 -13.79 7.61 -2.37
N ASP A 54 -14.10 7.62 -1.09
CA ASP A 54 -13.17 7.96 0.00
C ASP A 54 -12.42 6.74 0.58
N ALA A 55 -12.57 5.55 -0.01
CA ALA A 55 -11.92 4.35 0.52
C ALA A 55 -10.40 4.45 0.43
N ALA A 56 -9.73 4.18 1.55
CA ALA A 56 -8.29 4.01 1.58
C ALA A 56 -7.92 2.60 1.10
N ILE A 57 -6.97 2.53 0.16
CA ILE A 57 -6.44 1.26 -0.34
C ILE A 57 -4.98 1.17 0.06
N THR A 58 -4.64 0.09 0.76
CA THR A 58 -3.29 -0.23 1.18
C THR A 58 -2.81 -1.52 0.56
N THR A 59 -1.50 -1.71 0.43
CA THR A 59 -0.92 -2.84 -0.28
C THR A 59 0.41 -3.30 0.31
N ASP A 60 0.86 -4.47 -0.11
CA ASP A 60 2.22 -4.97 0.06
C ASP A 60 2.91 -5.07 -1.29
N ILE A 61 4.19 -4.66 -1.36
CA ILE A 61 5.01 -4.73 -2.57
C ILE A 61 6.38 -5.28 -2.21
N ILE A 62 6.87 -6.24 -3.00
CA ILE A 62 8.19 -6.83 -2.87
C ILE A 62 9.01 -6.46 -4.10
N VAL A 63 10.19 -5.89 -3.91
CA VAL A 63 11.16 -5.61 -4.99
C VAL A 63 12.32 -6.60 -4.95
N GLY A 64 12.91 -6.88 -6.10
CA GLY A 64 14.07 -7.75 -6.21
C GLY A 64 13.74 -9.23 -6.12
N PHE A 65 12.51 -9.63 -6.46
CA PHE A 65 12.18 -11.05 -6.61
C PHE A 65 13.10 -11.69 -7.66
N PRO A 66 13.56 -12.95 -7.50
CA PRO A 66 14.43 -13.60 -8.47
C PRO A 66 13.91 -13.50 -9.90
N GLY A 67 14.78 -13.06 -10.80
CA GLY A 67 14.46 -12.82 -12.20
C GLY A 67 13.73 -11.52 -12.52
N GLU A 68 13.44 -10.66 -11.54
CA GLU A 68 12.83 -9.35 -11.80
C GLU A 68 13.78 -8.49 -12.66
N SER A 69 13.34 -8.07 -13.84
CA SER A 69 14.07 -7.16 -14.74
C SER A 69 13.79 -5.69 -14.39
N ASP A 70 14.51 -4.76 -15.03
CA ASP A 70 14.22 -3.32 -14.89
C ASP A 70 12.82 -2.97 -15.44
N GLU A 71 12.43 -3.61 -16.53
CA GLU A 71 11.09 -3.44 -17.12
C GLU A 71 9.98 -3.92 -16.17
N ASP A 72 10.16 -5.05 -15.49
CA ASP A 72 9.21 -5.54 -14.49
C ASP A 72 9.07 -4.57 -13.32
N PHE A 73 10.18 -4.00 -12.90
CA PHE A 73 10.17 -3.00 -11.84
C PHE A 73 9.46 -1.71 -12.28
N GLU A 74 9.69 -1.22 -13.51
CA GLU A 74 8.96 -0.05 -14.03
C GLU A 74 7.45 -0.33 -14.12
N GLN A 75 7.02 -1.51 -14.56
CA GLN A 75 5.61 -1.92 -14.51
C GLN A 75 5.05 -1.86 -13.09
N THR A 76 5.84 -2.24 -12.08
CA THR A 76 5.42 -2.13 -10.69
C THR A 76 5.21 -0.66 -10.29
N LEU A 77 6.10 0.25 -10.68
CA LEU A 77 5.93 1.69 -10.42
C LEU A 77 4.69 2.24 -11.16
N ASP A 78 4.41 1.78 -12.38
CA ASP A 78 3.23 2.21 -13.14
C ASP A 78 1.93 1.77 -12.47
N VAL A 79 1.85 0.55 -11.97
CA VAL A 79 0.69 0.09 -11.18
C VAL A 79 0.55 0.92 -9.90
N VAL A 80 1.63 1.25 -9.21
CA VAL A 80 1.61 2.10 -8.01
C VAL A 80 1.07 3.50 -8.33
N ARG A 81 1.50 4.10 -9.47
CA ARG A 81 0.99 5.41 -9.94
C ARG A 81 -0.50 5.35 -10.25
N ALA A 82 -0.95 4.31 -10.93
CA ALA A 82 -2.35 4.13 -11.31
C ALA A 82 -3.24 3.83 -10.08
N ALA A 83 -2.77 2.95 -9.21
CA ALA A 83 -3.50 2.52 -8.02
C ALA A 83 -3.62 3.61 -6.95
N ARG A 84 -2.66 4.55 -6.85
CA ARG A 84 -2.65 5.64 -5.86
C ARG A 84 -2.98 5.15 -4.45
N PHE A 85 -2.15 4.26 -3.94
CA PHE A 85 -2.32 3.71 -2.59
C PHE A 85 -2.22 4.80 -1.52
N SER A 86 -3.08 4.73 -0.50
CA SER A 86 -2.99 5.59 0.69
C SER A 86 -1.76 5.26 1.53
N SER A 87 -1.32 4.00 1.49
CA SER A 87 -0.11 3.51 2.13
C SER A 87 0.32 2.18 1.49
N ALA A 88 1.61 1.87 1.52
CA ALA A 88 2.12 0.57 1.10
C ALA A 88 3.20 0.08 2.06
N PHE A 89 3.15 -1.20 2.38
CA PHE A 89 4.26 -1.90 3.02
C PHE A 89 5.19 -2.39 1.92
N THR A 90 6.41 -1.89 1.93
CA THR A 90 7.42 -2.16 0.90
C THR A 90 8.52 -3.04 1.46
N PHE A 91 8.87 -4.08 0.74
CA PHE A 91 9.84 -5.08 1.17
C PHE A 91 10.89 -5.30 0.08
N GLN A 92 12.12 -5.52 0.49
CA GLN A 92 13.14 -6.14 -0.35
C GLN A 92 12.97 -7.65 -0.27
N TYR A 93 13.07 -8.34 -1.39
CA TYR A 93 13.05 -9.80 -1.38
C TYR A 93 14.16 -10.35 -0.46
N SER A 94 13.80 -11.25 0.41
CA SER A 94 14.72 -11.96 1.30
C SER A 94 14.61 -13.46 1.08
N LYS A 95 15.72 -14.10 0.82
CA LYS A 95 15.80 -15.56 0.64
C LYS A 95 15.33 -16.27 1.91
N ARG A 96 14.36 -17.14 1.76
CA ARG A 96 13.89 -18.01 2.85
C ARG A 96 14.27 -19.46 2.52
N PRO A 97 15.15 -20.11 3.29
CA PRO A 97 15.53 -21.50 3.07
C PRO A 97 14.31 -22.42 2.91
N GLY A 98 14.37 -23.34 1.96
CA GLY A 98 13.29 -24.28 1.69
C GLY A 98 12.15 -23.74 0.81
N THR A 99 12.30 -22.52 0.26
CA THR A 99 11.32 -21.98 -0.71
C THR A 99 11.87 -22.10 -2.14
N PRO A 100 11.02 -22.40 -3.16
CA PRO A 100 11.45 -22.43 -4.57
C PRO A 100 12.18 -21.15 -4.99
N ALA A 101 11.74 -19.99 -4.55
CA ALA A 101 12.35 -18.72 -4.91
C ALA A 101 13.79 -18.56 -4.37
N ALA A 102 14.13 -19.21 -3.27
CA ALA A 102 15.51 -19.19 -2.74
C ALA A 102 16.50 -19.96 -3.64
N GLU A 103 15.99 -20.97 -4.38
CA GLU A 103 16.77 -21.84 -5.27
C GLU A 103 16.79 -21.31 -6.72
N MET A 104 16.04 -20.26 -7.04
CA MET A 104 16.05 -19.67 -8.39
C MET A 104 17.43 -19.09 -8.73
N PRO A 105 17.99 -19.33 -9.95
CA PRO A 105 19.33 -18.87 -10.30
C PRO A 105 19.47 -17.37 -10.45
N ASP A 106 18.42 -16.71 -10.94
CA ASP A 106 18.45 -15.30 -11.35
C ASP A 106 18.20 -14.34 -10.18
N GLN A 107 18.99 -14.49 -9.10
CA GLN A 107 18.89 -13.59 -7.95
C GLN A 107 19.33 -12.18 -8.32
N VAL A 108 18.50 -11.19 -8.01
CA VAL A 108 18.80 -9.78 -8.30
C VAL A 108 19.92 -9.29 -7.36
N PRO A 109 20.98 -8.63 -7.87
CA PRO A 109 22.07 -8.10 -7.04
C PRO A 109 21.54 -7.12 -5.98
N HIS A 110 22.07 -7.20 -4.77
CA HIS A 110 21.60 -6.40 -3.62
C HIS A 110 21.63 -4.87 -3.88
N ALA A 111 22.64 -4.39 -4.61
CA ALA A 111 22.73 -2.97 -4.97
C ALA A 111 21.53 -2.51 -5.83
N ILE A 112 21.10 -3.34 -6.78
CA ILE A 112 19.93 -3.09 -7.64
C ILE A 112 18.65 -3.15 -6.81
N VAL A 113 18.52 -4.16 -5.93
CA VAL A 113 17.35 -4.25 -5.03
C VAL A 113 17.23 -3.01 -4.15
N THR A 114 18.35 -2.52 -3.62
CA THR A 114 18.38 -1.32 -2.77
C THR A 114 17.97 -0.07 -3.55
N GLU A 115 18.47 0.12 -4.77
CA GLU A 115 18.11 1.25 -5.64
C GLU A 115 16.63 1.22 -5.98
N ARG A 116 16.10 0.07 -6.44
CA ARG A 116 14.67 -0.11 -6.74
C ARG A 116 13.79 0.16 -5.51
N TYR A 117 14.20 -0.35 -4.35
CA TYR A 117 13.49 -0.12 -3.09
C TYR A 117 13.39 1.38 -2.75
N GLN A 118 14.48 2.12 -2.88
CA GLN A 118 14.51 3.57 -2.62
C GLN A 118 13.56 4.33 -3.57
N ARG A 119 13.55 3.98 -4.86
CA ARG A 119 12.65 4.57 -5.86
C ARG A 119 11.18 4.27 -5.54
N LEU A 120 10.88 3.02 -5.18
CA LEU A 120 9.52 2.63 -4.80
C LEU A 120 9.04 3.38 -3.56
N VAL A 121 9.87 3.45 -2.51
CA VAL A 121 9.54 4.17 -1.26
C VAL A 121 9.31 5.65 -1.54
N ALA A 122 10.15 6.28 -2.35
CA ALA A 122 9.99 7.69 -2.73
C ALA A 122 8.63 7.93 -3.43
N LEU A 123 8.28 7.10 -4.41
CA LEU A 123 7.00 7.19 -5.13
C LEU A 123 5.79 6.96 -4.21
N VAL A 124 5.84 5.93 -3.37
CA VAL A 124 4.76 5.63 -2.42
C VAL A 124 4.56 6.81 -1.46
N ASN A 125 5.64 7.38 -0.92
CA ASN A 125 5.55 8.52 0.00
C ASN A 125 5.01 9.78 -0.71
N GLU A 126 5.42 10.04 -1.93
CA GLU A 126 4.90 11.15 -2.74
C GLU A 126 3.38 11.01 -2.95
N ILE A 127 2.92 9.83 -3.37
CA ILE A 127 1.49 9.57 -3.58
C ILE A 127 0.73 9.70 -2.25
N ALA A 128 1.21 9.10 -1.16
CA ALA A 128 0.57 9.19 0.15
C ALA A 128 0.46 10.64 0.61
N TRP A 129 1.49 11.46 0.37
CA TRP A 129 1.44 12.89 0.65
C TRP A 129 0.37 13.60 -0.18
N GLN A 130 0.31 13.35 -1.48
CA GLN A 130 -0.71 13.93 -2.37
C GLN A 130 -2.14 13.54 -1.94
N GLU A 131 -2.35 12.27 -1.55
CA GLU A 131 -3.65 11.80 -1.04
C GLU A 131 -4.00 12.43 0.32
N ASN A 132 -3.02 12.71 1.17
CA ASN A 132 -3.22 13.43 2.43
C ASN A 132 -3.57 14.91 2.19
N GLN A 133 -2.94 15.57 1.21
CA GLN A 133 -3.26 16.96 0.87
C GLN A 133 -4.72 17.13 0.44
N LYS A 134 -5.36 16.13 -0.16
CA LYS A 134 -6.78 16.16 -0.51
C LYS A 134 -7.71 16.25 0.71
N GLN A 135 -7.20 15.98 1.91
CA GLN A 135 -7.97 16.10 3.15
C GLN A 135 -7.96 17.52 3.72
N GLN A 136 -7.13 18.41 3.19
CA GLN A 136 -7.06 19.79 3.66
C GLN A 136 -8.41 20.50 3.51
N GLY A 137 -8.87 21.15 4.60
CA GLY A 137 -10.16 21.80 4.65
C GLY A 137 -11.37 20.88 4.90
N ARG A 138 -11.16 19.57 5.02
CA ARG A 138 -12.22 18.61 5.40
C ARG A 138 -12.30 18.47 6.92
N THR A 139 -13.52 18.26 7.42
CA THR A 139 -13.75 17.83 8.80
C THR A 139 -13.81 16.32 8.84
N LEU A 140 -13.00 15.70 9.68
CA LEU A 140 -12.94 14.25 9.86
C LEU A 140 -13.30 13.89 11.29
N GLU A 141 -14.06 12.81 11.46
CA GLU A 141 -14.25 12.14 12.74
C GLU A 141 -12.98 11.33 13.06
N VAL A 142 -12.43 11.47 14.26
CA VAL A 142 -11.20 10.77 14.65
C VAL A 142 -11.44 10.03 15.96
N LEU A 143 -11.23 8.73 15.97
CA LEU A 143 -11.21 7.94 17.19
C LEU A 143 -9.84 8.08 17.86
N ILE A 144 -9.78 8.85 18.95
CA ILE A 144 -8.57 9.00 19.76
C ILE A 144 -8.41 7.76 20.63
N ALA A 145 -7.20 7.20 20.66
CA ALA A 145 -6.85 6.05 21.50
C ALA A 145 -5.44 6.21 22.07
N GLU A 146 -5.25 5.76 23.30
CA GLU A 146 -3.93 5.75 23.92
C GLU A 146 -2.95 4.85 23.14
N GLY A 147 -1.71 5.31 22.96
CA GLY A 147 -0.65 4.55 22.33
C GLY A 147 -0.68 4.51 20.78
N GLU A 148 -1.63 5.19 20.11
CA GLU A 148 -1.67 5.26 18.65
C GLU A 148 -0.48 6.05 18.08
N GLY A 149 -0.05 7.12 18.72
CA GLY A 149 1.11 7.90 18.30
C GLY A 149 2.36 7.56 19.13
N ARG A 150 3.38 6.99 18.49
CA ARG A 150 4.63 6.60 19.19
C ARG A 150 5.37 7.73 19.88
N LYS A 151 5.06 8.97 19.56
CA LYS A 151 5.73 10.17 20.08
C LYS A 151 4.75 11.15 20.75
N ASP A 152 3.53 10.73 21.03
CA ASP A 152 2.50 11.63 21.53
C ASP A 152 2.90 12.29 22.85
N GLU A 153 3.47 11.52 23.80
CA GLU A 153 3.99 12.06 25.06
C GLU A 153 5.14 13.08 24.88
N GLN A 154 5.96 12.90 23.81
CA GLN A 154 7.10 13.77 23.54
C GLN A 154 6.72 15.04 22.76
N THR A 155 5.60 15.02 22.07
CA THR A 155 5.17 16.08 21.14
C THR A 155 3.91 16.79 21.57
N GLU A 156 3.40 16.51 22.78
CA GLU A 156 2.18 17.12 23.34
C GLU A 156 1.01 17.11 22.35
N ARG A 157 0.75 15.93 21.75
CA ARG A 157 -0.34 15.74 20.80
C ARG A 157 -1.13 14.48 21.11
N LEU A 158 -2.36 14.44 20.63
CA LEU A 158 -3.18 13.25 20.62
C LEU A 158 -3.13 12.62 19.23
N SER A 159 -3.17 11.29 19.17
CA SER A 159 -3.27 10.56 17.93
C SER A 159 -4.50 9.67 17.92
N GLY A 160 -5.04 9.47 16.74
CA GLY A 160 -6.21 8.64 16.54
C GLY A 160 -6.38 8.21 15.10
N ARG A 161 -7.44 7.44 14.84
CA ARG A 161 -7.75 6.91 13.50
C ARG A 161 -9.00 7.56 12.93
N ALA A 162 -8.88 8.04 11.70
CA ALA A 162 -10.02 8.43 10.88
C ALA A 162 -10.77 7.18 10.35
N PRO A 163 -11.99 7.31 9.82
CA PRO A 163 -12.79 6.18 9.33
C PRO A 163 -12.10 5.33 8.26
N ASP A 164 -11.20 5.91 7.47
CA ASP A 164 -10.39 5.24 6.46
C ASP A 164 -9.08 4.64 7.02
N ASN A 165 -8.97 4.52 8.35
CA ASN A 165 -7.80 4.05 9.09
C ASN A 165 -6.57 4.95 9.02
N ARG A 166 -6.70 6.16 8.49
CA ARG A 166 -5.61 7.14 8.44
C ARG A 166 -5.23 7.59 9.84
N LEU A 167 -3.93 7.58 10.14
CA LEU A 167 -3.42 8.12 11.40
C LEU A 167 -3.48 9.65 11.36
N VAL A 168 -4.15 10.22 12.34
CA VAL A 168 -4.31 11.67 12.48
C VAL A 168 -3.65 12.11 13.80
N HIS A 169 -2.86 13.15 13.72
CA HIS A 169 -2.24 13.78 14.89
C HIS A 169 -2.90 15.13 15.12
N VAL A 170 -3.35 15.36 16.33
CA VAL A 170 -3.99 16.62 16.76
C VAL A 170 -3.11 17.27 17.80
N ALA A 171 -2.71 18.52 17.58
CA ALA A 171 -2.05 19.32 18.62
C ALA A 171 -3.01 19.52 19.80
N VAL A 172 -2.52 19.37 21.00
CA VAL A 172 -3.28 19.70 22.21
C VAL A 172 -2.88 21.12 22.57
N ASP A 173 -3.83 22.03 22.52
CA ASP A 173 -3.61 23.38 23.07
C ASP A 173 -3.48 23.24 24.59
N PRO A 174 -2.45 23.90 25.21
CA PRO A 174 -2.19 23.82 26.62
C PRO A 174 -3.31 24.44 27.48
#